data_9e8f22c9b918c9ac9a21fdb51846b825
#
_entry.id   9e8f22c9b918c9ac9a21fdb51846b825
#
_cell.length_a   1.000
_cell.length_b   1.000
_cell.length_c   1.000
_cell.angle_alpha   90.00
_cell.angle_beta   90.00
_cell.angle_gamma   90.00
#
_symmetry.space_group_name_H-M   'P 1'
#
loop_
_entity.id
_entity.type
_entity.pdbx_description
1 polymer ?
#
loop_
_entity_poly.entity_id
_entity_poly.type
_entity_poly.pdbx_seq_one_letter_code
_entity_poly.pdbx_strand_id
1 'polypeptide(L)'
;MVSHMLPVFGRLAAAVCLAATLATTAFAQSEPREVVVATRVLPPLVVDQKGALSGFSIELWNAIAERLKLKTSYQPAPDVRALLEEVRSEKVEIGVAAISITSAREVEFEFSQPILNAGLQIMIRGSGRDTDANPLTDLLGLLFSKTSLVWLGIALLLILIPAHIVWFLERRHNSGIIPTDKYIPGIFYAMYWSAATLATQAENQPRQWFARVVALFWMFTGIVFVALYTAQLTATLTVQQIQGGISGPDDLAGRKVATTRGSTAANVLRDLRAQVTEVARIDEAYEALQDRDVDAVVFDSPVLLYFAANEGKGRVHLVGVPFRKEDYGIIFRPNNPLRRQVNATLLQLREDGTYQQIYDKWFTSR
;
A
#
# COMPACT_ATOMS: atom_id res chain seq x y z
N MET A 1 -63.54 9.91 75.90
CA MET A 1 -63.55 9.71 74.41
C MET A 1 -62.17 10.04 73.83
N VAL A 2 -61.08 9.49 74.39
CA VAL A 2 -59.66 9.78 73.93
C VAL A 2 -58.77 8.51 73.84
N SER A 3 -59.33 7.26 73.79
CA SER A 3 -58.53 6.05 73.95
C SER A 3 -58.37 5.20 72.69
N HIS A 4 -58.84 5.61 71.50
CA HIS A 4 -58.75 4.74 70.32
C HIS A 4 -57.97 5.29 69.10
N MET A 5 -57.27 6.46 69.24
CA MET A 5 -56.54 7.04 68.08
C MET A 5 -55.03 6.70 68.00
N LEU A 6 -54.41 6.16 69.03
CA LEU A 6 -52.93 5.88 68.98
C LEU A 6 -52.47 4.70 68.15
N PRO A 7 -53.20 3.61 67.88
CA PRO A 7 -52.65 2.49 67.10
C PRO A 7 -52.62 2.70 65.56
N VAL A 8 -53.34 3.68 65.04
CA VAL A 8 -53.44 3.90 63.55
C VAL A 8 -52.21 4.68 63.03
N PHE A 9 -51.74 5.67 63.80
CA PHE A 9 -50.55 6.46 63.43
C PHE A 9 -49.23 5.62 63.44
N GLY A 10 -49.09 4.68 64.37
CA GLY A 10 -47.92 3.78 64.39
C GLY A 10 -47.86 2.82 63.23
N ARG A 11 -49.00 2.37 62.71
CA ARG A 11 -49.04 1.47 61.53
C ARG A 11 -48.83 2.23 60.23
N LEU A 12 -49.20 3.48 60.10
CA LEU A 12 -48.92 4.31 58.93
C LEU A 12 -47.44 4.67 58.89
N ALA A 13 -46.83 5.05 60.01
CA ALA A 13 -45.38 5.35 60.08
C ALA A 13 -44.52 4.15 59.75
N ALA A 14 -44.89 2.93 60.25
CA ALA A 14 -44.15 1.69 59.91
C ALA A 14 -44.29 1.31 58.42
N ALA A 15 -45.48 1.54 57.83
CA ALA A 15 -45.68 1.29 56.40
C ALA A 15 -44.89 2.27 55.50
N VAL A 16 -44.78 3.52 55.88
CA VAL A 16 -44.00 4.55 55.14
C VAL A 16 -42.49 4.28 55.28
N CYS A 17 -42.01 3.87 56.45
CA CYS A 17 -40.59 3.47 56.63
C CYS A 17 -40.27 2.20 55.88
N LEU A 18 -41.17 1.22 55.78
CA LEU A 18 -40.95 0.00 55.00
C LEU A 18 -40.99 0.26 53.49
N ALA A 19 -41.82 1.18 53.04
CA ALA A 19 -41.87 1.63 51.62
C ALA A 19 -40.62 2.44 51.25
N ALA A 20 -40.07 3.27 52.15
CA ALA A 20 -38.86 4.03 51.94
C ALA A 20 -37.60 3.13 51.89
N THR A 21 -37.55 2.05 52.69
CA THR A 21 -36.45 1.08 52.66
C THR A 21 -36.51 0.18 51.43
N LEU A 22 -37.67 -0.12 50.85
CA LEU A 22 -37.85 -0.83 49.59
C LEU A 22 -37.49 0.04 48.37
N ALA A 23 -37.72 1.34 48.43
CA ALA A 23 -37.35 2.25 47.37
C ALA A 23 -35.81 2.52 47.26
N THR A 24 -35.07 2.39 48.37
CA THR A 24 -33.61 2.56 48.36
C THR A 24 -32.85 1.37 47.85
N THR A 25 -33.47 0.18 47.75
CA THR A 25 -32.83 -1.01 47.19
C THR A 25 -32.97 -1.13 45.64
N ALA A 26 -33.78 -0.23 45.01
CA ALA A 26 -33.98 -0.27 43.56
C ALA A 26 -32.93 0.49 42.76
N PHE A 27 -32.01 1.18 43.38
CA PHE A 27 -30.87 1.85 42.71
C PHE A 27 -29.53 1.20 43.05
N ALA A 28 -29.48 -0.14 43.17
CA ALA A 28 -28.21 -0.83 43.01
C ALA A 28 -27.80 -0.66 41.55
N GLN A 29 -27.07 0.40 41.25
CA GLN A 29 -26.30 0.48 39.99
C GLN A 29 -25.45 -0.80 39.94
N SER A 30 -25.85 -1.74 39.09
CA SER A 30 -24.99 -2.88 38.79
C SER A 30 -23.64 -2.33 38.35
N GLU A 31 -22.58 -2.66 39.05
CA GLU A 31 -21.23 -2.30 38.63
C GLU A 31 -21.05 -2.68 37.17
N PRO A 32 -20.42 -1.83 36.36
CA PRO A 32 -20.22 -2.13 34.96
C PRO A 32 -19.48 -3.47 34.84
N ARG A 33 -20.04 -4.38 34.07
CA ARG A 33 -19.43 -5.69 33.81
C ARG A 33 -18.05 -5.49 33.23
N GLU A 34 -17.04 -6.04 33.86
CA GLU A 34 -15.68 -6.02 33.33
C GLU A 34 -15.51 -7.13 32.28
N VAL A 35 -14.91 -6.77 31.12
CA VAL A 35 -14.66 -7.68 30.01
C VAL A 35 -13.19 -7.59 29.64
N VAL A 36 -12.51 -8.73 29.64
CA VAL A 36 -11.13 -8.84 29.17
C VAL A 36 -11.13 -9.11 27.67
N VAL A 37 -10.43 -8.29 26.93
CA VAL A 37 -10.36 -8.33 25.45
C VAL A 37 -8.95 -8.63 25.00
N ALA A 38 -8.74 -9.75 24.33
CA ALA A 38 -7.49 -10.04 23.66
C ALA A 38 -7.34 -9.16 22.41
N THR A 39 -6.16 -8.60 22.21
CA THR A 39 -5.84 -7.77 21.05
C THR A 39 -4.40 -8.00 20.60
N ARG A 40 -4.01 -7.43 19.45
CA ARG A 40 -2.61 -7.40 19.00
C ARG A 40 -2.29 -6.11 18.31
N VAL A 41 -1.07 -5.63 18.47
CA VAL A 41 -0.60 -4.42 17.79
C VAL A 41 -0.49 -4.68 16.29
N LEU A 42 -1.25 -3.93 15.50
CA LEU A 42 -1.25 -3.97 14.03
C LEU A 42 -1.82 -2.64 13.48
N PRO A 43 -0.98 -1.63 13.21
CA PRO A 43 -1.44 -0.36 12.67
C PRO A 43 -2.12 -0.51 11.30
N PRO A 44 -3.19 0.23 10.99
CA PRO A 44 -3.86 1.26 11.82
C PRO A 44 -4.98 0.69 12.72
N LEU A 45 -5.18 -0.63 12.75
CA LEU A 45 -6.28 -1.27 13.48
C LEU A 45 -6.06 -1.19 15.00
N VAL A 46 -4.85 -1.50 15.43
CA VAL A 46 -4.41 -1.41 16.82
C VAL A 46 -3.01 -0.81 16.86
N VAL A 47 -2.88 0.33 17.49
CA VAL A 47 -1.65 1.11 17.61
C VAL A 47 -1.29 1.22 19.07
N ASP A 48 -0.05 0.91 19.42
CA ASP A 48 0.47 1.14 20.77
C ASP A 48 1.18 2.50 20.82
N GLN A 49 0.64 3.40 21.63
CA GLN A 49 1.21 4.71 21.89
C GLN A 49 1.75 4.75 23.32
N LYS A 50 2.93 4.18 23.51
CA LYS A 50 3.63 4.15 24.82
C LYS A 50 2.79 3.49 25.95
N GLY A 51 2.16 2.37 25.62
CA GLY A 51 1.32 1.59 26.55
C GLY A 51 -0.17 1.97 26.51
N ALA A 52 -0.56 3.01 25.80
CA ALA A 52 -1.96 3.31 25.52
C ALA A 52 -2.36 2.76 24.16
N LEU A 53 -3.34 1.86 24.13
CA LEU A 53 -3.84 1.29 22.88
C LEU A 53 -4.84 2.22 22.21
N SER A 54 -4.68 2.42 20.92
CA SER A 54 -5.56 3.20 20.04
C SER A 54 -5.72 2.46 18.70
N GLY A 55 -6.35 3.06 17.71
CA GLY A 55 -6.55 2.43 16.40
C GLY A 55 -8.01 2.16 16.11
N PHE A 56 -8.31 1.89 14.85
CA PHE A 56 -9.70 1.70 14.39
C PHE A 56 -10.45 0.64 15.21
N SER A 57 -9.85 -0.54 15.42
CA SER A 57 -10.52 -1.64 16.13
C SER A 57 -10.72 -1.32 17.62
N ILE A 58 -9.77 -0.62 18.23
CA ILE A 58 -9.84 -0.23 19.63
C ILE A 58 -10.91 0.84 19.84
N GLU A 59 -10.92 1.87 18.99
CA GLU A 59 -11.92 2.97 19.10
C GLU A 59 -13.34 2.48 18.82
N LEU A 60 -13.49 1.60 17.82
CA LEU A 60 -14.77 0.98 17.53
C LEU A 60 -15.28 0.13 18.70
N TRP A 61 -14.41 -0.69 19.29
CA TRP A 61 -14.76 -1.48 20.46
C TRP A 61 -15.09 -0.60 21.67
N ASN A 62 -14.32 0.45 21.93
CA ASN A 62 -14.59 1.37 23.03
C ASN A 62 -15.96 2.06 22.86
N ALA A 63 -16.34 2.47 21.64
CA ALA A 63 -17.66 3.02 21.37
C ALA A 63 -18.79 2.00 21.60
N ILE A 64 -18.55 0.72 21.25
CA ILE A 64 -19.48 -0.37 21.56
C ILE A 64 -19.59 -0.60 23.08
N ALA A 65 -18.44 -0.70 23.76
CA ALA A 65 -18.38 -0.94 25.20
C ALA A 65 -19.05 0.17 26.00
N GLU A 66 -18.87 1.43 25.62
CA GLU A 66 -19.53 2.58 26.21
C GLU A 66 -21.05 2.47 26.13
N ARG A 67 -21.60 2.14 24.95
CA ARG A 67 -23.05 1.93 24.74
C ARG A 67 -23.59 0.79 25.59
N LEU A 68 -22.82 -0.27 25.75
CA LEU A 68 -23.19 -1.44 26.53
C LEU A 68 -22.85 -1.30 28.02
N LYS A 69 -22.28 -0.18 28.46
CA LYS A 69 -21.81 0.08 29.83
C LYS A 69 -20.86 -1.03 30.35
N LEU A 70 -19.94 -1.46 29.46
CA LEU A 70 -18.91 -2.43 29.79
C LEU A 70 -17.62 -1.71 30.20
N LYS A 71 -16.89 -2.25 31.16
CA LYS A 71 -15.54 -1.84 31.47
C LYS A 71 -14.58 -2.79 30.79
N THR A 72 -13.70 -2.27 29.95
CA THR A 72 -12.77 -3.09 29.17
C THR A 72 -11.36 -3.04 29.73
N SER A 73 -10.73 -4.21 29.84
CA SER A 73 -9.28 -4.37 30.02
C SER A 73 -8.70 -5.10 28.82
N TYR A 74 -7.60 -4.57 28.27
CA TYR A 74 -6.97 -5.14 27.07
C TYR A 74 -5.79 -6.02 27.44
N GLN A 75 -5.71 -7.20 26.80
CA GLN A 75 -4.61 -8.13 26.90
C GLN A 75 -3.93 -8.26 25.53
N PRO A 76 -2.73 -7.66 25.33
CA PRO A 76 -2.01 -7.75 24.07
C PRO A 76 -1.41 -9.15 23.88
N ALA A 77 -1.68 -9.75 22.72
CA ALA A 77 -1.06 -11.00 22.27
C ALA A 77 0.07 -10.71 21.25
N PRO A 78 1.11 -11.53 21.19
CA PRO A 78 2.25 -11.32 20.29
C PRO A 78 1.89 -11.49 18.81
N ASP A 79 0.97 -12.41 18.50
CA ASP A 79 0.51 -12.67 17.14
C ASP A 79 -0.96 -13.11 17.12
N VAL A 80 -1.52 -13.29 15.90
CA VAL A 80 -2.93 -13.69 15.74
C VAL A 80 -3.19 -15.11 16.29
N ARG A 81 -2.21 -16.01 16.22
CA ARG A 81 -2.37 -17.39 16.72
C ARG A 81 -2.49 -17.38 18.23
N ALA A 82 -1.65 -16.63 18.93
CA ALA A 82 -1.72 -16.47 20.37
C ALA A 82 -3.04 -15.82 20.79
N LEU A 83 -3.51 -14.78 20.06
CA LEU A 83 -4.79 -14.14 20.34
C LEU A 83 -5.96 -15.16 20.22
N LEU A 84 -5.98 -15.94 19.14
CA LEU A 84 -7.01 -16.98 18.96
C LEU A 84 -6.96 -18.03 20.07
N GLU A 85 -5.76 -18.42 20.51
CA GLU A 85 -5.57 -19.38 21.59
C GLU A 85 -6.04 -18.86 22.95
N GLU A 86 -5.86 -17.58 23.24
CA GLU A 86 -6.38 -16.96 24.46
C GLU A 86 -7.92 -17.00 24.53
N VAL A 87 -8.59 -16.76 23.39
CA VAL A 87 -10.05 -16.88 23.31
C VAL A 87 -10.49 -18.36 23.38
N ARG A 88 -9.78 -19.26 22.69
CA ARG A 88 -10.07 -20.72 22.70
C ARG A 88 -9.90 -21.32 24.08
N SER A 89 -8.84 -20.97 24.79
CA SER A 89 -8.55 -21.47 26.14
C SER A 89 -9.37 -20.82 27.25
N GLU A 90 -10.35 -20.00 26.88
CA GLU A 90 -11.26 -19.27 27.77
C GLU A 90 -10.58 -18.30 28.75
N LYS A 91 -9.33 -17.92 28.50
CA LYS A 91 -8.64 -16.90 29.28
C LYS A 91 -9.26 -15.52 29.09
N VAL A 92 -9.75 -15.25 27.90
CA VAL A 92 -10.47 -14.02 27.54
C VAL A 92 -11.80 -14.35 26.88
N GLU A 93 -12.76 -13.44 26.97
CA GLU A 93 -14.09 -13.65 26.38
C GLU A 93 -14.18 -13.22 24.92
N ILE A 94 -13.40 -12.24 24.52
CA ILE A 94 -13.52 -11.51 23.26
C ILE A 94 -12.14 -11.23 22.69
N GLY A 95 -12.02 -11.30 21.35
CA GLY A 95 -10.83 -10.84 20.64
C GLY A 95 -11.18 -9.72 19.67
N VAL A 96 -10.44 -8.61 19.77
CA VAL A 96 -10.64 -7.40 18.96
C VAL A 96 -9.30 -6.99 18.33
N ALA A 97 -9.16 -7.23 17.03
CA ALA A 97 -8.00 -6.84 16.23
C ALA A 97 -8.37 -6.93 14.74
N ALA A 98 -7.38 -7.05 13.86
CA ALA A 98 -7.58 -7.43 12.46
C ALA A 98 -7.73 -8.96 12.37
N ILE A 99 -8.94 -9.47 12.54
CA ILE A 99 -9.21 -10.91 12.55
C ILE A 99 -10.16 -11.22 11.38
N SER A 100 -9.60 -11.84 10.33
CA SER A 100 -10.41 -12.23 9.17
C SER A 100 -11.42 -13.29 9.52
N ILE A 101 -12.65 -13.09 9.12
CA ILE A 101 -13.75 -14.07 9.19
C ILE A 101 -13.47 -15.14 8.13
N THR A 102 -13.29 -16.37 8.56
CA THR A 102 -13.08 -17.51 7.66
C THR A 102 -13.91 -18.71 8.12
N SER A 103 -14.29 -19.59 7.18
CA SER A 103 -15.03 -20.80 7.50
C SER A 103 -14.31 -21.67 8.53
N ALA A 104 -12.98 -21.78 8.45
CA ALA A 104 -12.20 -22.55 9.40
C ALA A 104 -12.26 -21.98 10.83
N ARG A 105 -12.25 -20.64 10.96
CA ARG A 105 -12.34 -19.97 12.27
C ARG A 105 -13.78 -19.95 12.80
N GLU A 106 -14.79 -19.89 11.92
CA GLU A 106 -16.20 -19.90 12.31
C GLU A 106 -16.63 -21.24 12.97
N VAL A 107 -15.90 -22.31 12.72
CA VAL A 107 -16.11 -23.61 13.41
C VAL A 107 -15.72 -23.54 14.88
N GLU A 108 -14.71 -22.73 15.21
CA GLU A 108 -14.14 -22.66 16.57
C GLU A 108 -14.64 -21.45 17.36
N PHE A 109 -14.97 -20.37 16.69
CA PHE A 109 -15.35 -19.08 17.27
C PHE A 109 -16.64 -18.56 16.66
N GLU A 110 -17.34 -17.73 17.41
CA GLU A 110 -18.42 -16.93 16.86
C GLU A 110 -17.90 -15.53 16.47
N PHE A 111 -18.34 -15.01 15.34
CA PHE A 111 -17.97 -13.68 14.88
C PHE A 111 -19.10 -12.67 15.03
N SER A 112 -18.73 -11.41 15.19
CA SER A 112 -19.64 -10.29 14.96
C SER A 112 -20.01 -10.18 13.48
N GLN A 113 -20.95 -9.29 13.16
CA GLN A 113 -21.03 -8.75 11.80
C GLN A 113 -19.69 -8.14 11.38
N PRO A 114 -19.37 -8.13 10.08
CA PRO A 114 -18.14 -7.51 9.59
C PRO A 114 -17.97 -6.09 10.09
N ILE A 115 -16.81 -5.79 10.65
CA ILE A 115 -16.45 -4.45 11.14
C ILE A 115 -15.67 -3.63 10.12
N LEU A 116 -14.94 -4.29 9.23
CA LEU A 116 -14.16 -3.65 8.17
C LEU A 116 -14.05 -4.61 6.99
N ASN A 117 -14.26 -4.10 5.78
CA ASN A 117 -13.90 -4.82 4.58
C ASN A 117 -12.40 -4.68 4.36
N ALA A 118 -11.70 -5.79 4.42
CA ALA A 118 -10.28 -5.92 4.14
C ALA A 118 -10.11 -6.77 2.88
N GLY A 119 -8.90 -7.10 2.54
CA GLY A 119 -8.61 -8.00 1.45
C GLY A 119 -7.12 -8.14 1.29
N LEU A 120 -6.64 -9.25 0.77
CA LEU A 120 -5.22 -9.47 0.56
C LEU A 120 -4.73 -8.65 -0.62
N GLN A 121 -3.65 -7.93 -0.42
CA GLN A 121 -2.98 -7.13 -1.43
C GLN A 121 -1.49 -7.41 -1.44
N ILE A 122 -0.86 -7.13 -2.57
CA ILE A 122 0.57 -7.33 -2.77
C ILE A 122 1.26 -5.98 -2.61
N MET A 123 2.33 -5.95 -1.86
CA MET A 123 3.23 -4.82 -1.74
C MET A 123 4.63 -5.22 -2.21
N ILE A 124 5.22 -4.42 -3.08
CA ILE A 124 6.57 -4.61 -3.57
C ILE A 124 7.41 -3.37 -3.27
N ARG A 125 8.72 -3.53 -3.39
CA ARG A 125 9.63 -2.40 -3.25
C ARG A 125 9.39 -1.38 -4.35
N GLY A 126 9.33 -0.14 -3.97
CA GLY A 126 9.31 0.98 -4.89
C GLY A 126 10.60 1.06 -5.68
N SER A 127 10.51 1.43 -6.95
CA SER A 127 11.67 1.63 -7.81
C SER A 127 12.49 2.89 -7.41
N GLY A 128 12.22 3.47 -6.26
CA GLY A 128 12.85 4.70 -5.78
C GLY A 128 12.45 5.96 -6.57
N ARG A 129 11.46 5.83 -7.46
CA ARG A 129 10.84 6.98 -8.13
C ARG A 129 9.63 7.40 -7.31
N ASP A 130 9.71 8.57 -6.73
CA ASP A 130 8.59 9.20 -6.03
C ASP A 130 7.39 9.30 -6.96
N THR A 131 6.20 8.99 -6.46
CA THR A 131 4.92 9.23 -7.15
C THR A 131 4.67 10.72 -7.42
N ASP A 132 5.47 11.59 -6.84
CA ASP A 132 5.56 13.03 -7.15
C ASP A 132 6.62 13.35 -8.23
N ALA A 133 7.10 12.31 -8.97
CA ALA A 133 8.09 12.51 -10.00
C ALA A 133 7.55 13.49 -11.06
N ASN A 134 8.14 14.66 -11.07
CA ASN A 134 7.88 15.65 -12.11
C ASN A 134 8.27 15.01 -13.46
N PRO A 135 7.37 14.90 -14.44
CA PRO A 135 7.65 14.27 -15.73
C PRO A 135 8.93 14.79 -16.39
N LEU A 136 9.31 16.03 -16.08
CA LEU A 136 10.56 16.66 -16.51
C LEU A 136 11.81 16.02 -15.87
N THR A 137 11.77 15.69 -14.59
CA THR A 137 12.94 15.07 -13.91
C THR A 137 13.15 13.64 -14.37
N ASP A 138 12.07 12.91 -14.69
CA ASP A 138 12.15 11.56 -15.26
C ASP A 138 12.67 11.59 -16.69
N LEU A 139 12.20 12.53 -17.50
CA LEU A 139 12.71 12.74 -18.84
C LEU A 139 14.21 13.10 -18.83
N LEU A 140 14.62 14.02 -17.96
CA LEU A 140 16.02 14.38 -17.79
C LEU A 140 16.84 13.20 -17.29
N GLY A 141 16.35 12.41 -16.33
CA GLY A 141 17.01 11.20 -15.84
C GLY A 141 17.21 10.15 -16.93
N LEU A 142 16.25 10.01 -17.85
CA LEU A 142 16.37 9.14 -19.02
C LEU A 142 17.42 9.67 -20.02
N LEU A 143 17.41 10.99 -20.28
CA LEU A 143 18.36 11.62 -21.21
C LEU A 143 19.81 11.54 -20.71
N PHE A 144 20.04 11.67 -19.40
CA PHE A 144 21.36 11.59 -18.78
C PHE A 144 21.72 10.19 -18.25
N SER A 145 20.96 9.16 -18.58
CA SER A 145 21.32 7.79 -18.23
C SER A 145 22.62 7.36 -18.95
N LYS A 146 23.39 6.44 -18.34
CA LYS A 146 24.63 5.93 -18.95
C LYS A 146 24.39 5.41 -20.38
N THR A 147 23.29 4.73 -20.60
CA THR A 147 22.90 4.20 -21.92
C THR A 147 22.64 5.33 -22.91
N SER A 148 21.88 6.36 -22.53
CA SER A 148 21.60 7.52 -23.40
C SER A 148 22.85 8.33 -23.70
N LEU A 149 23.77 8.48 -22.74
CA LEU A 149 25.06 9.14 -22.96
C LEU A 149 25.95 8.38 -23.95
N VAL A 150 25.96 7.05 -23.94
CA VAL A 150 26.66 6.23 -24.93
C VAL A 150 26.05 6.46 -26.32
N TRP A 151 24.71 6.43 -26.46
CA TRP A 151 24.05 6.70 -27.74
C TRP A 151 24.28 8.13 -28.24
N LEU A 152 24.31 9.11 -27.33
CA LEU A 152 24.67 10.49 -27.66
C LEU A 152 26.11 10.58 -28.15
N GLY A 153 27.06 9.87 -27.54
CA GLY A 153 28.44 9.78 -27.99
C GLY A 153 28.57 9.18 -29.39
N ILE A 154 27.82 8.10 -29.65
CA ILE A 154 27.74 7.50 -30.99
C ILE A 154 27.16 8.50 -32.01
N ALA A 155 26.06 9.18 -31.67
CA ALA A 155 25.46 10.20 -32.54
C ALA A 155 26.44 11.34 -32.86
N LEU A 156 27.21 11.78 -31.86
CA LEU A 156 28.23 12.81 -32.07
C LEU A 156 29.35 12.34 -33.04
N LEU A 157 29.83 11.12 -32.87
CA LEU A 157 30.79 10.52 -33.82
C LEU A 157 30.20 10.41 -35.24
N LEU A 158 28.96 9.95 -35.30
CA LEU A 158 28.21 9.87 -36.55
C LEU A 158 27.99 11.26 -37.18
N ILE A 159 28.00 12.36 -36.51
CA ILE A 159 27.96 13.73 -37.07
C ILE A 159 29.36 14.19 -37.47
N LEU A 160 30.34 14.00 -36.60
CA LEU A 160 31.70 14.56 -36.79
C LEU A 160 32.45 13.92 -37.98
N ILE A 161 32.38 12.59 -38.13
CA ILE A 161 33.15 11.88 -39.17
C ILE A 161 32.70 12.33 -40.58
N PRO A 162 31.41 12.26 -40.97
CA PRO A 162 30.98 12.67 -42.29
C PRO A 162 31.06 14.18 -42.48
N ALA A 163 30.92 14.99 -41.44
CA ALA A 163 31.13 16.43 -41.51
C ALA A 163 32.54 16.77 -42.02
N HIS A 164 33.57 16.11 -41.51
CA HIS A 164 34.95 16.31 -41.94
C HIS A 164 35.16 15.82 -43.38
N ILE A 165 34.59 14.64 -43.71
CA ILE A 165 34.69 14.10 -45.06
C ILE A 165 34.02 15.06 -46.07
N VAL A 166 32.79 15.50 -45.82
CA VAL A 166 32.05 16.40 -46.71
C VAL A 166 32.73 17.77 -46.79
N TRP A 167 33.20 18.31 -45.63
CA TRP A 167 33.97 19.56 -45.63
C TRP A 167 35.20 19.44 -46.53
N PHE A 168 35.97 18.38 -46.42
CA PHE A 168 37.19 18.18 -47.23
C PHE A 168 36.87 18.08 -48.72
N LEU A 169 35.79 17.38 -49.11
CA LEU A 169 35.39 17.19 -50.49
C LEU A 169 34.77 18.44 -51.11
N GLU A 170 33.92 19.16 -50.38
CA GLU A 170 33.09 20.27 -50.92
C GLU A 170 33.70 21.66 -50.72
N ARG A 171 34.72 21.88 -49.89
CA ARG A 171 35.31 23.19 -49.57
C ARG A 171 35.80 24.00 -50.77
N ARG A 172 36.20 23.32 -51.86
CA ARG A 172 36.73 23.97 -53.07
C ARG A 172 35.67 24.20 -54.17
N HIS A 173 34.45 23.79 -53.92
CA HIS A 173 33.43 23.76 -54.98
C HIS A 173 32.30 24.79 -54.79
N ASN A 174 32.39 25.69 -53.83
CA ASN A 174 31.32 26.66 -53.47
C ASN A 174 29.95 25.98 -53.50
N SER A 175 29.80 24.87 -52.84
CA SER A 175 28.54 24.12 -52.79
C SER A 175 27.53 24.83 -51.88
N GLY A 176 26.23 24.61 -52.16
CA GLY A 176 25.19 25.13 -51.27
C GLY A 176 25.27 24.64 -49.84
N ILE A 177 26.10 23.60 -49.56
CA ILE A 177 26.32 23.03 -48.22
C ILE A 177 27.43 23.81 -47.49
N ILE A 178 28.53 24.14 -48.17
CA ILE A 178 29.69 24.81 -47.59
C ILE A 178 29.99 26.09 -48.40
N PRO A 179 29.59 27.25 -47.93
CA PRO A 179 29.75 28.52 -48.66
C PRO A 179 31.17 29.14 -48.48
N THR A 180 32.11 28.49 -47.81
CA THR A 180 33.41 29.04 -47.47
C THR A 180 34.53 28.01 -47.54
N ASP A 181 35.72 28.44 -47.98
CA ASP A 181 36.93 27.61 -48.03
C ASP A 181 37.64 27.48 -46.69
N LYS A 182 37.29 28.37 -45.74
CA LYS A 182 37.89 28.37 -44.42
C LYS A 182 37.36 27.22 -43.56
N TYR A 183 38.24 26.59 -42.76
CA TYR A 183 37.83 25.52 -41.84
C TYR A 183 36.77 26.00 -40.87
N ILE A 184 37.02 27.14 -40.21
CA ILE A 184 36.00 27.83 -39.41
C ILE A 184 35.54 29.05 -40.24
N PRO A 185 34.24 29.20 -40.59
CA PRO A 185 33.05 28.47 -40.08
C PRO A 185 32.63 27.25 -40.94
N GLY A 186 33.35 26.85 -41.98
CA GLY A 186 32.97 25.79 -42.91
C GLY A 186 32.61 24.45 -42.25
N ILE A 187 33.34 24.05 -41.20
CA ILE A 187 33.06 22.79 -40.49
C ILE A 187 31.69 22.79 -39.82
N PHE A 188 31.22 23.93 -39.32
CA PHE A 188 29.91 24.01 -38.68
C PHE A 188 28.75 23.83 -39.69
N TYR A 189 28.93 24.33 -40.95
CA TYR A 189 27.97 24.05 -42.02
C TYR A 189 27.92 22.58 -42.38
N ALA A 190 29.07 21.91 -42.44
CA ALA A 190 29.17 20.48 -42.65
C ALA A 190 28.57 19.66 -41.52
N MET A 191 28.80 20.07 -40.27
CA MET A 191 28.20 19.43 -39.08
C MET A 191 26.67 19.58 -39.09
N TYR A 192 26.16 20.78 -39.39
CA TYR A 192 24.74 21.00 -39.52
C TYR A 192 24.14 20.11 -40.62
N TRP A 193 24.76 20.05 -41.80
CA TRP A 193 24.32 19.16 -42.87
C TRP A 193 24.33 17.68 -42.47
N SER A 194 25.38 17.24 -41.79
CA SER A 194 25.50 15.86 -41.32
C SER A 194 24.43 15.52 -40.29
N ALA A 195 24.14 16.44 -39.36
CA ALA A 195 23.08 16.28 -38.38
C ALA A 195 21.69 16.29 -39.03
N ALA A 196 21.44 17.24 -39.98
CA ALA A 196 20.18 17.29 -40.72
C ALA A 196 19.94 16.03 -41.55
N THR A 197 21.00 15.50 -42.16
CA THR A 197 20.94 14.24 -42.93
C THR A 197 20.66 13.05 -42.01
N LEU A 198 21.27 12.99 -40.82
CA LEU A 198 21.00 11.98 -39.81
C LEU A 198 19.54 12.00 -39.37
N ALA A 199 18.97 13.22 -39.24
CA ALA A 199 17.55 13.45 -38.95
C ALA A 199 16.61 13.32 -40.16
N THR A 200 17.13 12.93 -41.35
CA THR A 200 16.38 12.82 -42.61
C THR A 200 15.78 14.16 -43.12
N GLN A 201 16.38 15.27 -42.75
CA GLN A 201 15.88 16.63 -43.06
C GLN A 201 16.87 17.48 -43.87
N ALA A 202 17.84 16.88 -44.57
CA ALA A 202 18.81 17.64 -45.36
C ALA A 202 18.19 18.20 -46.61
N GLU A 203 18.21 19.53 -46.75
CA GLU A 203 17.66 20.25 -47.91
C GLU A 203 18.64 20.34 -49.09
N ASN A 204 19.96 20.39 -48.82
CA ASN A 204 20.98 20.59 -49.85
C ASN A 204 21.75 19.30 -50.12
N GLN A 205 22.06 19.09 -51.42
CA GLN A 205 22.84 17.93 -51.85
C GLN A 205 24.30 18.30 -52.21
N PRO A 206 25.27 17.42 -51.97
CA PRO A 206 26.66 17.61 -52.38
C PRO A 206 26.76 17.75 -53.93
N ARG A 207 27.63 18.61 -54.40
CA ARG A 207 27.86 18.78 -55.85
C ARG A 207 28.75 17.70 -56.44
N GLN A 208 29.77 17.26 -55.71
CA GLN A 208 30.67 16.22 -56.13
C GLN A 208 29.97 14.84 -56.13
N TRP A 209 30.20 14.06 -57.20
CA TRP A 209 29.62 12.72 -57.29
C TRP A 209 30.04 11.80 -56.14
N PHE A 210 31.32 11.87 -55.72
CA PHE A 210 31.85 11.04 -54.64
C PHE A 210 31.22 11.45 -53.30
N ALA A 211 31.03 12.74 -53.04
CA ALA A 211 30.34 13.22 -51.86
C ALA A 211 28.86 12.78 -51.85
N ARG A 212 28.21 12.60 -53.02
CA ARG A 212 26.86 12.01 -53.08
C ARG A 212 26.82 10.53 -52.72
N VAL A 213 27.87 9.75 -53.06
CA VAL A 213 27.97 8.36 -52.63
C VAL A 213 28.12 8.29 -51.11
N VAL A 214 28.97 9.15 -50.54
CA VAL A 214 29.12 9.26 -49.07
C VAL A 214 27.79 9.66 -48.42
N ALA A 215 27.06 10.61 -49.00
CA ALA A 215 25.76 11.04 -48.52
C ALA A 215 24.72 9.91 -48.53
N LEU A 216 24.67 9.09 -49.59
CA LEU A 216 23.81 7.93 -49.67
C LEU A 216 24.08 6.91 -48.55
N PHE A 217 25.35 6.57 -48.33
CA PHE A 217 25.77 5.71 -47.22
C PHE A 217 25.38 6.32 -45.87
N TRP A 218 25.57 7.62 -45.75
CA TRP A 218 25.27 8.34 -44.54
C TRP A 218 23.77 8.37 -44.23
N MET A 219 22.91 8.61 -45.24
CA MET A 219 21.45 8.57 -45.10
C MET A 219 20.98 7.19 -44.63
N PHE A 220 21.51 6.13 -45.24
CA PHE A 220 21.18 4.75 -44.82
C PHE A 220 21.61 4.50 -43.39
N THR A 221 22.85 4.89 -43.02
CA THR A 221 23.36 4.76 -41.63
C THR A 221 22.49 5.52 -40.65
N GLY A 222 22.01 6.73 -41.03
CA GLY A 222 21.11 7.53 -40.20
C GLY A 222 19.77 6.85 -39.93
N ILE A 223 19.15 6.30 -40.96
CA ILE A 223 17.88 5.56 -40.80
C ILE A 223 18.06 4.36 -39.86
N VAL A 224 19.12 3.57 -40.08
CA VAL A 224 19.42 2.42 -39.24
C VAL A 224 19.70 2.84 -37.77
N PHE A 225 20.47 3.94 -37.61
CA PHE A 225 20.76 4.46 -36.28
C PHE A 225 19.51 4.87 -35.52
N VAL A 226 18.63 5.66 -36.13
CA VAL A 226 17.37 6.10 -35.50
C VAL A 226 16.47 4.91 -35.18
N ALA A 227 16.36 3.94 -36.09
CA ALA A 227 15.59 2.72 -35.86
C ALA A 227 16.13 1.89 -34.67
N LEU A 228 17.45 1.68 -34.59
CA LEU A 228 18.10 0.98 -33.48
C LEU A 228 17.96 1.73 -32.16
N TYR A 229 18.14 3.05 -32.16
CA TYR A 229 17.97 3.87 -30.95
C TYR A 229 16.54 3.80 -30.44
N THR A 230 15.54 3.94 -31.33
CA THR A 230 14.12 3.84 -30.96
C THR A 230 13.78 2.45 -30.41
N ALA A 231 14.25 1.39 -31.06
CA ALA A 231 14.06 0.03 -30.61
C ALA A 231 14.69 -0.21 -29.22
N GLN A 232 15.92 0.28 -29.01
CA GLN A 232 16.62 0.15 -27.73
C GLN A 232 15.91 0.95 -26.61
N LEU A 233 15.45 2.17 -26.91
CA LEU A 233 14.73 2.98 -25.94
C LEU A 233 13.41 2.30 -25.53
N THR A 234 12.65 1.82 -26.52
CA THR A 234 11.39 1.07 -26.27
C THR A 234 11.65 -0.19 -25.44
N ALA A 235 12.66 -0.99 -25.81
CA ALA A 235 13.02 -2.18 -25.07
C ALA A 235 13.41 -1.87 -23.62
N THR A 236 14.19 -0.81 -23.40
CA THR A 236 14.60 -0.39 -22.05
C THR A 236 13.40 0.04 -21.22
N LEU A 237 12.49 0.83 -21.76
CA LEU A 237 11.26 1.25 -21.08
C LEU A 237 10.34 0.06 -20.79
N THR A 238 10.17 -0.85 -21.75
CA THR A 238 9.34 -2.06 -21.58
C THR A 238 9.94 -2.98 -20.51
N VAL A 239 11.24 -3.22 -20.54
CA VAL A 239 11.92 -4.05 -19.54
C VAL A 239 11.84 -3.41 -18.15
N GLN A 240 11.95 -2.09 -18.03
CA GLN A 240 11.75 -1.40 -16.74
C GLN A 240 10.32 -1.54 -16.21
N GLN A 241 9.32 -1.58 -17.08
CA GLN A 241 7.93 -1.87 -16.71
C GLN A 241 7.73 -3.34 -16.33
N ILE A 242 8.41 -4.27 -16.99
CA ILE A 242 8.34 -5.72 -16.72
C ILE A 242 9.21 -6.12 -15.52
N GLN A 243 10.34 -5.46 -15.25
CA GLN A 243 11.25 -5.76 -14.13
C GLN A 243 10.71 -5.33 -12.75
N GLY A 244 9.56 -4.69 -12.68
CA GLY A 244 8.72 -4.70 -11.49
C GLY A 244 8.13 -6.07 -11.16
N GLY A 245 8.27 -7.04 -12.01
CA GLY A 245 8.20 -8.52 -11.86
C GLY A 245 6.95 -9.10 -11.23
N ILE A 246 6.17 -8.35 -10.48
CA ILE A 246 4.93 -8.79 -9.82
C ILE A 246 3.87 -7.75 -10.14
N SER A 247 2.93 -8.10 -11.00
CA SER A 247 1.78 -7.29 -11.40
C SER A 247 0.45 -7.83 -10.86
N GLY A 248 0.48 -9.04 -10.31
CA GLY A 248 -0.70 -9.68 -9.75
C GLY A 248 -0.37 -10.96 -8.97
N PRO A 249 -1.40 -11.63 -8.43
CA PRO A 249 -1.22 -12.84 -7.64
C PRO A 249 -0.61 -14.00 -8.42
N ASP A 250 -0.83 -14.09 -9.72
CA ASP A 250 -0.30 -15.16 -10.58
C ASP A 250 1.23 -15.12 -10.71
N ASP A 251 1.82 -13.93 -10.53
CA ASP A 251 3.27 -13.71 -10.60
C ASP A 251 4.00 -14.11 -9.30
N LEU A 252 3.26 -14.48 -8.25
CA LEU A 252 3.83 -14.87 -6.96
C LEU A 252 4.39 -16.29 -6.96
N ALA A 253 4.05 -17.13 -7.94
CA ALA A 253 4.54 -18.51 -8.04
C ALA A 253 6.07 -18.54 -8.10
N GLY A 254 6.69 -19.24 -7.15
CA GLY A 254 8.16 -19.36 -7.03
C GLY A 254 8.87 -18.11 -6.50
N ARG A 255 8.17 -17.00 -6.24
CA ARG A 255 8.74 -15.79 -5.64
C ARG A 255 8.87 -15.93 -4.14
N LYS A 256 9.87 -15.26 -3.56
CA LYS A 256 10.01 -15.14 -2.11
C LYS A 256 9.04 -14.08 -1.59
N VAL A 257 8.08 -14.49 -0.79
CA VAL A 257 7.02 -13.59 -0.30
C VAL A 257 6.92 -13.67 1.21
N ALA A 258 7.01 -12.52 1.89
CA ALA A 258 6.83 -12.45 3.32
C ALA A 258 5.37 -12.19 3.72
N THR A 259 4.97 -12.79 4.82
CA THR A 259 3.69 -12.54 5.49
C THR A 259 3.78 -12.94 6.96
N THR A 260 2.76 -12.60 7.77
CA THR A 260 2.77 -12.98 9.18
C THR A 260 2.30 -14.42 9.39
N ARG A 261 2.88 -15.07 10.40
CA ARG A 261 2.54 -16.43 10.80
C ARG A 261 1.07 -16.54 11.23
N GLY A 262 0.40 -17.59 10.74
CA GLY A 262 -1.00 -17.86 11.08
C GLY A 262 -2.02 -16.91 10.43
N SER A 263 -1.56 -16.02 9.52
CA SER A 263 -2.45 -15.19 8.71
C SER A 263 -3.15 -16.00 7.61
N THR A 264 -4.26 -15.48 7.10
CA THR A 264 -4.93 -16.03 5.91
C THR A 264 -4.03 -15.93 4.67
N ALA A 265 -3.23 -14.87 4.58
CA ALA A 265 -2.26 -14.67 3.53
C ALA A 265 -1.26 -15.82 3.41
N ALA A 266 -0.78 -16.38 4.54
CA ALA A 266 0.15 -17.51 4.51
C ALA A 266 -0.44 -18.74 3.81
N ASN A 267 -1.73 -19.02 4.01
CA ASN A 267 -2.40 -20.14 3.35
C ASN A 267 -2.56 -19.87 1.85
N VAL A 268 -3.03 -18.68 1.48
CA VAL A 268 -3.21 -18.27 0.08
C VAL A 268 -1.90 -18.31 -0.68
N LEU A 269 -0.80 -17.86 -0.08
CA LEU A 269 0.51 -17.89 -0.71
C LEU A 269 1.02 -19.30 -0.97
N ARG A 270 0.72 -20.26 -0.07
CA ARG A 270 1.04 -21.67 -0.31
C ARG A 270 0.24 -22.24 -1.49
N ASP A 271 -1.07 -21.87 -1.59
CA ASP A 271 -1.91 -22.29 -2.71
C ASP A 271 -1.39 -21.70 -4.05
N LEU A 272 -0.86 -20.48 -4.03
CA LEU A 272 -0.21 -19.82 -5.17
C LEU A 272 1.22 -20.32 -5.44
N ARG A 273 1.73 -21.31 -4.68
CA ARG A 273 3.08 -21.87 -4.81
C ARG A 273 4.21 -20.84 -4.65
N ALA A 274 3.99 -19.82 -3.85
CA ALA A 274 5.04 -18.88 -3.47
C ALA A 274 6.01 -19.51 -2.46
N GLN A 275 7.26 -19.01 -2.41
CA GLN A 275 8.22 -19.33 -1.35
C GLN A 275 7.92 -18.43 -0.15
N VAL A 276 7.13 -18.95 0.80
CA VAL A 276 6.59 -18.16 1.90
C VAL A 276 7.58 -18.02 3.04
N THR A 277 7.93 -16.79 3.40
CA THR A 277 8.66 -16.43 4.62
C THR A 277 7.66 -15.93 5.66
N GLU A 278 7.43 -16.74 6.71
CA GLU A 278 6.51 -16.39 7.78
C GLU A 278 7.26 -15.72 8.94
N VAL A 279 6.92 -14.48 9.22
CA VAL A 279 7.46 -13.68 10.32
C VAL A 279 6.46 -13.57 11.47
N ALA A 280 6.91 -13.19 12.67
CA ALA A 280 6.03 -13.01 13.81
C ALA A 280 5.22 -11.70 13.70
N ARG A 281 5.86 -10.63 13.28
CA ARG A 281 5.28 -9.29 13.17
C ARG A 281 5.38 -8.78 11.73
N ILE A 282 4.43 -7.95 11.35
CA ILE A 282 4.39 -7.39 9.97
C ILE A 282 5.58 -6.45 9.69
N ASP A 283 6.13 -5.80 10.71
CA ASP A 283 7.28 -4.91 10.59
C ASP A 283 8.51 -5.67 10.05
N GLU A 284 8.72 -6.92 10.52
CA GLU A 284 9.78 -7.81 10.05
C GLU A 284 9.62 -8.14 8.54
N ALA A 285 8.37 -8.24 8.05
CA ALA A 285 8.11 -8.43 6.62
C ALA A 285 8.46 -7.18 5.81
N TYR A 286 8.23 -5.98 6.36
CA TYR A 286 8.60 -4.72 5.73
C TYR A 286 10.11 -4.55 5.65
N GLU A 287 10.84 -4.90 6.72
CA GLU A 287 12.30 -4.90 6.74
C GLU A 287 12.87 -5.88 5.70
N ALA A 288 12.39 -7.13 5.70
CA ALA A 288 12.81 -8.15 4.72
C ALA A 288 12.57 -7.70 3.26
N LEU A 289 11.48 -6.96 3.00
CA LEU A 289 11.22 -6.39 1.68
C LEU A 289 12.24 -5.29 1.32
N GLN A 290 12.56 -4.41 2.27
CA GLN A 290 13.52 -3.32 2.05
C GLN A 290 14.95 -3.86 1.87
N ASP A 291 15.34 -4.86 2.65
CA ASP A 291 16.66 -5.51 2.62
C ASP A 291 16.84 -6.46 1.42
N ARG A 292 15.81 -6.65 0.61
CA ARG A 292 15.80 -7.53 -0.58
C ARG A 292 15.86 -9.03 -0.27
N ASP A 293 15.53 -9.43 0.90
CA ASP A 293 15.43 -10.84 1.30
C ASP A 293 14.20 -11.51 0.69
N VAL A 294 13.15 -10.71 0.44
CA VAL A 294 11.92 -11.12 -0.24
C VAL A 294 11.57 -10.18 -1.41
N ASP A 295 10.82 -10.71 -2.38
CA ASP A 295 10.40 -9.99 -3.58
C ASP A 295 9.14 -9.17 -3.33
N ALA A 296 8.26 -9.66 -2.43
CA ALA A 296 6.98 -9.03 -2.09
C ALA A 296 6.58 -9.31 -0.65
N VAL A 297 5.66 -8.49 -0.15
CA VAL A 297 4.85 -8.74 1.05
C VAL A 297 3.40 -8.88 0.62
N VAL A 298 2.72 -9.92 1.09
CA VAL A 298 1.28 -10.08 0.91
C VAL A 298 0.62 -10.07 2.27
N PHE A 299 -0.26 -9.13 2.44
CA PHE A 299 -1.01 -8.97 3.68
C PHE A 299 -2.30 -8.19 3.45
N ASP A 300 -3.02 -7.90 4.51
CA ASP A 300 -4.30 -7.21 4.48
C ASP A 300 -4.14 -5.76 3.97
N SER A 301 -4.93 -5.39 2.98
CA SER A 301 -4.85 -4.11 2.27
C SER A 301 -4.86 -2.87 3.18
N PRO A 302 -5.72 -2.74 4.20
CA PRO A 302 -5.71 -1.57 5.08
C PRO A 302 -4.38 -1.37 5.82
N VAL A 303 -3.71 -2.47 6.17
CA VAL A 303 -2.42 -2.46 6.88
C VAL A 303 -1.29 -2.04 5.92
N LEU A 304 -1.26 -2.62 4.72
CA LEU A 304 -0.26 -2.28 3.71
C LEU A 304 -0.43 -0.85 3.20
N LEU A 305 -1.68 -0.39 2.98
CA LEU A 305 -1.98 0.99 2.59
C LEU A 305 -1.49 1.99 3.63
N TYR A 306 -1.74 1.71 4.91
CA TYR A 306 -1.28 2.56 6.00
C TYR A 306 0.24 2.66 6.03
N PHE A 307 0.94 1.55 5.93
CA PHE A 307 2.40 1.55 5.87
C PHE A 307 2.93 2.31 4.65
N ALA A 308 2.39 2.04 3.45
CA ALA A 308 2.81 2.70 2.22
C ALA A 308 2.58 4.22 2.23
N ALA A 309 1.50 4.68 2.90
CA ALA A 309 1.20 6.10 3.02
C ALA A 309 2.07 6.83 4.06
N ASN A 310 2.64 6.11 5.04
CA ASN A 310 3.42 6.67 6.15
C ASN A 310 4.90 6.28 6.05
N GLU A 311 5.33 5.27 6.81
CA GLU A 311 6.74 4.87 6.92
C GLU A 311 7.33 4.32 5.61
N GLY A 312 6.50 3.66 4.80
CA GLY A 312 6.88 3.11 3.50
C GLY A 312 6.85 4.10 2.34
N LYS A 313 6.46 5.36 2.58
CA LYS A 313 6.26 6.36 1.52
C LYS A 313 7.51 6.52 0.65
N GLY A 314 7.34 6.38 -0.68
CA GLY A 314 8.43 6.44 -1.66
C GLY A 314 9.35 5.20 -1.70
N ARG A 315 9.25 4.27 -0.73
CA ARG A 315 10.08 3.05 -0.66
C ARG A 315 9.36 1.79 -1.12
N VAL A 316 8.05 1.79 -1.02
CA VAL A 316 7.19 0.66 -1.42
C VAL A 316 6.00 1.16 -2.22
N HIS A 317 5.38 0.27 -3.00
CA HIS A 317 4.09 0.52 -3.62
C HIS A 317 3.25 -0.75 -3.65
N LEU A 318 1.94 -0.55 -3.72
CA LEU A 318 0.96 -1.62 -3.78
C LEU A 318 0.70 -2.00 -5.23
N VAL A 319 0.57 -3.30 -5.46
CA VAL A 319 0.30 -3.86 -6.79
C VAL A 319 -1.19 -4.15 -6.92
N GLY A 320 -1.80 -3.58 -7.94
CA GLY A 320 -3.20 -3.84 -8.28
C GLY A 320 -4.19 -3.50 -7.17
N VAL A 321 -5.35 -4.14 -7.25
CA VAL A 321 -6.40 -4.09 -6.22
C VAL A 321 -6.29 -5.30 -5.30
N PRO A 322 -6.94 -5.30 -4.11
CA PRO A 322 -7.03 -6.49 -3.29
C PRO A 322 -7.60 -7.67 -4.10
N PHE A 323 -6.83 -8.76 -4.18
CA PHE A 323 -7.15 -9.90 -5.06
C PHE A 323 -7.98 -10.98 -4.38
N ARG A 324 -8.08 -10.94 -3.04
CA ARG A 324 -8.95 -11.81 -2.25
C ARG A 324 -9.70 -10.98 -1.22
N LYS A 325 -11.02 -11.00 -1.27
CA LYS A 325 -11.85 -10.29 -0.31
C LYS A 325 -11.84 -11.03 1.02
N GLU A 326 -11.67 -10.29 2.09
CA GLU A 326 -11.76 -10.73 3.47
C GLU A 326 -12.45 -9.66 4.29
N ASP A 327 -13.27 -10.09 5.24
CA ASP A 327 -13.91 -9.20 6.20
C ASP A 327 -13.33 -9.44 7.58
N TYR A 328 -13.10 -8.38 8.35
CA TYR A 328 -12.73 -8.48 9.76
C TYR A 328 -13.95 -8.53 10.65
N GLY A 329 -13.86 -9.30 11.71
CA GLY A 329 -14.86 -9.39 12.77
C GLY A 329 -14.23 -9.39 14.16
N ILE A 330 -15.08 -9.11 15.14
CA ILE A 330 -14.79 -9.33 16.55
C ILE A 330 -15.10 -10.80 16.83
N ILE A 331 -14.17 -11.50 17.48
CA ILE A 331 -14.38 -12.92 17.84
C ILE A 331 -14.88 -13.06 19.28
N PHE A 332 -15.72 -14.05 19.46
CA PHE A 332 -16.29 -14.44 20.75
C PHE A 332 -16.11 -15.94 20.96
N ARG A 333 -16.09 -16.35 22.23
CA ARG A 333 -16.29 -17.76 22.55
C ARG A 333 -17.67 -18.23 22.07
N PRO A 334 -17.83 -19.50 21.73
CA PRO A 334 -19.14 -20.06 21.37
C PRO A 334 -20.19 -19.77 22.46
N ASN A 335 -21.39 -19.45 22.03
CA ASN A 335 -22.55 -19.12 22.88
C ASN A 335 -22.36 -17.88 23.78
N ASN A 336 -21.50 -16.94 23.39
CA ASN A 336 -21.33 -15.72 24.15
C ASN A 336 -22.55 -14.77 23.98
N PRO A 337 -23.25 -14.41 25.07
CA PRO A 337 -24.46 -13.55 24.97
C PRO A 337 -24.17 -12.13 24.50
N LEU A 338 -22.92 -11.67 24.65
CA LEU A 338 -22.52 -10.32 24.19
C LEU A 338 -22.53 -10.19 22.69
N ARG A 339 -22.31 -11.26 21.91
CA ARG A 339 -22.26 -11.20 20.45
C ARG A 339 -23.49 -10.52 19.85
N ARG A 340 -24.70 -10.90 20.33
CA ARG A 340 -25.96 -10.28 19.83
C ARG A 340 -26.06 -8.80 20.19
N GLN A 341 -25.64 -8.43 21.40
CA GLN A 341 -25.65 -7.05 21.85
C GLN A 341 -24.63 -6.20 21.07
N VAL A 342 -23.42 -6.72 20.88
CA VAL A 342 -22.39 -6.08 20.08
C VAL A 342 -22.85 -5.85 18.64
N ASN A 343 -23.47 -6.86 18.00
CA ASN A 343 -24.00 -6.71 16.65
C ASN A 343 -25.10 -5.64 16.56
N ALA A 344 -26.02 -5.60 17.51
CA ALA A 344 -27.06 -4.57 17.56
C ALA A 344 -26.46 -3.17 17.75
N THR A 345 -25.48 -3.04 18.65
CA THR A 345 -24.77 -1.78 18.89
C THR A 345 -23.95 -1.33 17.68
N LEU A 346 -23.29 -2.27 16.99
CA LEU A 346 -22.55 -1.96 15.76
C LEU A 346 -23.46 -1.38 14.67
N LEU A 347 -24.68 -1.91 14.52
CA LEU A 347 -25.68 -1.34 13.61
C LEU A 347 -26.08 0.09 14.03
N GLN A 348 -26.34 0.33 15.31
CA GLN A 348 -26.64 1.66 15.82
C GLN A 348 -25.52 2.66 15.55
N LEU A 349 -24.24 2.26 15.77
CA LEU A 349 -23.08 3.11 15.46
C LEU A 349 -22.94 3.43 13.97
N ARG A 350 -23.43 2.53 13.10
CA ARG A 350 -23.49 2.80 11.65
C ARG A 350 -24.63 3.76 11.30
N GLU A 351 -25.78 3.60 11.91
CA GLU A 351 -26.96 4.42 11.65
C GLU A 351 -26.79 5.86 12.15
N ASP A 352 -26.15 6.08 13.30
CA ASP A 352 -25.90 7.41 13.87
C ASP A 352 -24.61 8.10 13.36
N GLY A 353 -23.85 7.43 12.48
CA GLY A 353 -22.65 7.99 11.88
C GLY A 353 -21.37 7.88 12.72
N THR A 354 -21.41 7.38 13.95
CA THR A 354 -20.23 7.23 14.81
C THR A 354 -19.21 6.28 14.17
N TYR A 355 -19.67 5.18 13.57
CA TYR A 355 -18.78 4.27 12.83
C TYR A 355 -18.05 5.00 11.72
N GLN A 356 -18.75 5.83 10.93
CA GLN A 356 -18.14 6.56 9.81
C GLN A 356 -17.09 7.56 10.28
N GLN A 357 -17.33 8.26 11.39
CA GLN A 357 -16.34 9.17 11.99
C GLN A 357 -15.06 8.44 12.40
N ILE A 358 -15.18 7.27 13.04
CA ILE A 358 -14.03 6.44 13.41
C ILE A 358 -13.30 5.94 12.16
N TYR A 359 -14.05 5.49 11.15
CA TYR A 359 -13.49 5.02 9.88
C TYR A 359 -12.70 6.13 9.18
N ASP A 360 -13.28 7.30 9.01
CA ASP A 360 -12.64 8.43 8.32
C ASP A 360 -11.39 8.91 9.04
N LYS A 361 -11.38 8.87 10.36
CA LYS A 361 -10.21 9.21 11.16
C LYS A 361 -8.98 8.34 10.83
N TRP A 362 -9.18 7.06 10.54
CA TRP A 362 -8.10 6.09 10.38
C TRP A 362 -7.77 5.74 8.94
N PHE A 363 -8.72 5.86 8.01
CA PHE A 363 -8.57 5.39 6.63
C PHE A 363 -8.74 6.48 5.58
N THR A 364 -9.34 7.63 5.91
CA THR A 364 -9.40 8.74 4.96
C THR A 364 -8.17 9.62 5.16
N SER A 365 -7.25 9.61 4.20
CA SER A 365 -6.03 10.42 4.22
C SER A 365 -6.37 11.91 4.33
N ARG A 366 -5.76 12.58 5.31
CA ARG A 366 -5.66 14.04 5.35
C ARG A 366 -4.67 14.54 4.31
#